data_50817f846e5d9c4d59183721c6a27f70
#
_entry.id   50817f846e5d9c4d59183721c6a27f70
#
_cell.length_a   1.000
_cell.length_b   1.000
_cell.length_c   1.000
_cell.angle_alpha   90.00
_cell.angle_beta   90.00
_cell.angle_gamma   90.00
#
_symmetry.space_group_name_H-M   'P 1'
#
loop_
_entity.id
_entity.type
_entity.pdbx_description
1 polymer ?
#
loop_
_entity_poly.entity_id
_entity_poly.type
_entity_poly.pdbx_seq_one_letter_code
_entity_poly.pdbx_strand_id
1 'polypeptide(L)'
;MRIRGISLGIEIAFAATLFFLVWGGAVSSTKFKIEKTEVISKGKPRSTRILEYKNRDQVKTSQYGGWLNRNLGGTGFFRTQKTEGRWWLVDPDGYLFISMGLNSFKPNDSALSTSIMEAKFGHKTGWLSHETKNYKSVGLNTLGCWSDWKQVRQSETPIPYTRRWNFMSTYAKNHVTQERRRDYYAENGAIFVFDPEFAQFCNEHAKQLVETREDPYLLGHFSDNELPFYKNKRYGGMLARFLELDRDDLGYIHTYQWLVTRKGTENTEAITDQDETDFQQYVVATYYRIVSQAIKRYDPNHLFLGSRFHGGAKRSKAVVRGAGRYVDVFSYNYYGAWTPSRKNMDLWVQHGKKPFLITEFYVKGGDASMKNHEGAGWIVPTQVDRAAFYQHWAISLLSHSGAVGWHWHRYQDYDDSKHDSNKGIVNCNFEWYVPLEEAISNISHQVYPLALFLQKN
;
A
#
# COMPACT_ATOMS: atom_id res chain seq x y z
N MET A 1 34.03 -28.03 -29.69
CA MET A 1 33.12 -28.10 -28.55
C MET A 1 32.08 -27.00 -28.71
N ARG A 2 30.87 -27.36 -29.16
CA ARG A 2 29.82 -26.40 -29.54
C ARG A 2 28.99 -26.08 -28.30
N ILE A 3 28.91 -24.81 -27.94
CA ILE A 3 27.97 -24.30 -26.93
C ILE A 3 26.71 -23.83 -27.69
N ARG A 4 25.60 -24.53 -27.47
CA ARG A 4 24.28 -24.11 -27.97
C ARG A 4 23.70 -23.05 -27.04
N GLY A 5 23.50 -21.85 -27.57
CA GLY A 5 22.68 -20.84 -26.95
C GLY A 5 21.21 -21.22 -27.01
N ILE A 6 20.55 -21.22 -25.86
CA ILE A 6 19.08 -21.35 -25.76
C ILE A 6 18.53 -19.93 -25.69
N SER A 7 17.94 -19.51 -26.79
CA SER A 7 17.11 -18.30 -26.86
C SER A 7 15.76 -18.63 -26.23
N LEU A 8 15.43 -18.05 -25.08
CA LEU A 8 14.06 -18.04 -24.54
C LEU A 8 13.29 -16.91 -25.21
N GLY A 9 12.56 -17.23 -26.25
CA GLY A 9 11.50 -16.38 -26.78
C GLY A 9 10.31 -16.41 -25.83
N ILE A 10 10.02 -15.28 -25.19
CA ILE A 10 8.77 -15.06 -24.45
C ILE A 10 7.78 -14.49 -25.45
N GLU A 11 6.95 -15.35 -26.06
CA GLU A 11 5.75 -14.88 -26.77
C GLU A 11 4.68 -14.57 -25.71
N ILE A 12 4.43 -13.26 -25.53
CA ILE A 12 3.31 -12.75 -24.74
C ILE A 12 2.17 -12.52 -25.74
N ALA A 13 1.23 -13.46 -25.78
CA ALA A 13 -0.01 -13.25 -26.54
C ALA A 13 -0.94 -12.31 -25.76
N PHE A 14 -1.03 -11.05 -26.18
CA PHE A 14 -2.02 -10.10 -25.73
C PHE A 14 -3.27 -10.22 -26.62
N ALA A 15 -4.39 -10.58 -26.03
CA ALA A 15 -5.71 -10.37 -26.62
C ALA A 15 -6.55 -9.54 -25.63
N ALA A 16 -6.36 -8.24 -25.67
CA ALA A 16 -7.29 -7.29 -25.08
C ALA A 16 -7.87 -6.45 -26.21
N THR A 17 -9.01 -6.86 -26.75
CA THR A 17 -9.75 -6.04 -27.71
C THR A 17 -10.73 -5.18 -26.94
N LEU A 18 -10.35 -3.94 -26.66
CA LEU A 18 -11.27 -2.90 -26.18
C LEU A 18 -11.91 -2.21 -27.39
N PHE A 19 -13.22 -2.35 -27.57
CA PHE A 19 -13.99 -1.49 -28.46
C PHE A 19 -14.55 -0.32 -27.66
N PHE A 20 -14.05 0.89 -27.94
CA PHE A 20 -14.67 2.13 -27.52
C PHE A 20 -15.59 2.65 -28.62
N LEU A 21 -16.84 2.88 -28.29
CA LEU A 21 -17.75 3.71 -29.09
C LEU A 21 -18.05 4.98 -28.27
N VAL A 22 -17.45 6.08 -28.68
CA VAL A 22 -17.80 7.41 -28.21
C VAL A 22 -18.87 7.97 -29.13
N TRP A 23 -20.08 8.20 -28.59
CA TRP A 23 -21.07 9.05 -29.21
C TRP A 23 -21.73 9.96 -28.18
N GLY A 24 -21.87 11.23 -28.51
CA GLY A 24 -22.31 12.27 -27.61
C GLY A 24 -23.78 12.17 -27.21
N GLY A 25 -24.07 12.59 -25.99
CA GLY A 25 -25.36 13.09 -25.54
C GLY A 25 -26.44 12.05 -25.27
N ALA A 26 -26.19 11.11 -24.34
CA ALA A 26 -27.19 10.40 -23.56
C ALA A 26 -26.45 9.66 -22.43
N VAL A 27 -27.08 9.47 -21.26
CA VAL A 27 -26.51 8.73 -20.11
C VAL A 27 -25.98 7.38 -20.62
N SER A 28 -24.68 7.29 -20.82
CA SER A 28 -24.00 6.11 -21.38
C SER A 28 -23.96 5.04 -20.30
N SER A 29 -24.66 3.93 -20.50
CA SER A 29 -24.49 2.72 -19.69
C SER A 29 -23.10 2.15 -19.98
N THR A 30 -22.15 2.32 -19.09
CA THR A 30 -20.79 1.79 -19.25
C THR A 30 -20.85 0.27 -19.15
N LYS A 31 -20.51 -0.41 -20.24
CA LYS A 31 -20.40 -1.88 -20.28
C LYS A 31 -18.95 -2.25 -20.07
N PHE A 32 -18.66 -3.00 -19.03
CA PHE A 32 -17.34 -3.62 -18.84
C PHE A 32 -17.41 -5.10 -19.13
N LYS A 33 -16.46 -5.59 -19.93
CA LYS A 33 -16.10 -7.00 -19.93
C LYS A 33 -15.03 -7.21 -18.87
N ILE A 34 -15.36 -7.92 -17.83
CA ILE A 34 -14.42 -8.28 -16.77
C ILE A 34 -13.84 -9.64 -17.13
N GLU A 35 -12.59 -9.67 -17.56
CA GLU A 35 -11.87 -10.91 -17.79
C GLU A 35 -11.23 -11.36 -16.47
N LYS A 36 -11.77 -12.42 -15.88
CA LYS A 36 -11.11 -13.15 -14.79
C LYS A 36 -10.05 -14.07 -15.38
N THR A 37 -8.85 -13.58 -15.55
CA THR A 37 -7.72 -14.41 -16.03
C THR A 37 -6.97 -14.95 -14.82
N GLU A 38 -7.08 -16.25 -14.54
CA GLU A 38 -6.15 -16.92 -13.64
C GLU A 38 -4.87 -17.22 -14.40
N VAL A 39 -3.85 -16.39 -14.21
CA VAL A 39 -2.50 -16.66 -14.71
C VAL A 39 -1.81 -17.58 -13.72
N ILE A 40 -1.73 -18.86 -14.06
CA ILE A 40 -0.84 -19.79 -13.39
C ILE A 40 0.56 -19.55 -13.97
N SER A 41 1.53 -19.25 -13.12
CA SER A 41 2.94 -19.16 -13.51
C SER A 41 3.36 -20.44 -14.22
N LYS A 42 3.78 -20.36 -15.50
CA LYS A 42 4.20 -21.46 -16.37
C LYS A 42 3.10 -22.37 -16.95
N GLY A 43 1.99 -21.85 -17.44
CA GLY A 43 1.01 -22.65 -18.16
C GLY A 43 0.04 -21.83 -19.00
N LYS A 44 -0.56 -22.42 -20.01
CA LYS A 44 -1.57 -21.79 -20.87
C LYS A 44 -2.71 -21.20 -20.04
N PRO A 45 -3.28 -20.06 -20.41
CA PRO A 45 -4.40 -19.45 -19.69
C PRO A 45 -5.56 -20.47 -19.60
N ARG A 46 -6.02 -20.77 -18.39
CA ARG A 46 -7.26 -21.51 -18.16
C ARG A 46 -8.44 -20.58 -18.34
N SER A 47 -9.44 -21.05 -19.03
CA SER A 47 -10.73 -20.43 -19.34
C SER A 47 -11.03 -19.08 -18.69
N THR A 48 -11.04 -18.03 -19.48
CA THR A 48 -11.48 -16.70 -19.11
C THR A 48 -12.98 -16.73 -18.86
N ARG A 49 -13.45 -16.47 -17.64
CA ARG A 49 -14.86 -16.20 -17.39
C ARG A 49 -15.09 -14.71 -17.64
N ILE A 50 -15.79 -14.37 -18.71
CA ILE A 50 -16.19 -13.00 -19.01
C ILE A 50 -17.45 -12.71 -18.18
N LEU A 51 -17.37 -11.73 -17.28
CA LEU A 51 -18.51 -11.19 -16.55
C LEU A 51 -18.92 -9.88 -17.23
N GLU A 52 -20.17 -9.79 -17.66
CA GLU A 52 -20.72 -8.52 -18.13
C GLU A 52 -21.26 -7.74 -16.92
N TYR A 53 -20.65 -6.59 -16.66
CA TYR A 53 -21.14 -5.62 -15.68
C TYR A 53 -21.78 -4.44 -16.39
N LYS A 54 -22.99 -4.10 -15.99
CA LYS A 54 -23.71 -2.93 -16.49
C LYS A 54 -24.19 -2.15 -15.29
N ASN A 55 -23.71 -0.93 -15.13
CA ASN A 55 -24.29 0.04 -14.21
C ASN A 55 -24.92 1.18 -15.00
N ARG A 56 -26.15 1.53 -14.66
CA ARG A 56 -26.89 2.63 -15.29
C ARG A 56 -26.98 3.86 -14.38
N ASP A 57 -26.68 3.70 -13.11
CA ASP A 57 -26.88 4.74 -12.13
C ASP A 57 -25.56 5.44 -11.81
N GLN A 58 -25.59 6.76 -11.77
CA GLN A 58 -24.47 7.55 -11.30
C GLN A 58 -24.27 7.32 -9.81
N VAL A 59 -23.08 6.89 -9.40
CA VAL A 59 -22.71 6.74 -7.99
C VAL A 59 -22.52 8.12 -7.38
N LYS A 60 -23.36 8.47 -6.41
CA LYS A 60 -23.23 9.70 -5.63
C LYS A 60 -22.41 9.41 -4.37
N THR A 61 -21.52 10.35 -4.02
CA THR A 61 -20.61 10.20 -2.87
C THR A 61 -20.75 11.34 -1.88
N SER A 62 -20.38 11.06 -0.61
CA SER A 62 -20.26 12.05 0.46
C SER A 62 -19.09 13.02 0.20
N GLN A 63 -18.93 14.03 1.03
CA GLN A 63 -17.79 14.93 1.01
C GLN A 63 -16.43 14.21 1.13
N TYR A 64 -16.39 13.06 1.80
CA TYR A 64 -15.21 12.21 1.95
C TYR A 64 -15.02 11.24 0.77
N GLY A 65 -16.05 11.00 -0.04
CA GLY A 65 -16.05 10.04 -1.13
C GLY A 65 -16.77 8.72 -0.80
N GLY A 66 -17.47 8.60 0.34
CA GLY A 66 -18.27 7.44 0.73
C GLY A 66 -19.57 7.33 -0.07
N TRP A 67 -20.11 6.13 -0.20
CA TRP A 67 -21.28 5.82 -1.03
C TRP A 67 -22.59 6.24 -0.38
N LEU A 68 -23.24 7.30 -0.86
CA LEU A 68 -24.47 7.86 -0.30
C LEU A 68 -25.66 6.87 -0.20
N ASN A 69 -25.67 5.81 -1.00
CA ASN A 69 -26.76 4.84 -0.96
C ASN A 69 -26.67 3.86 0.23
N ARG A 70 -25.58 3.87 1.00
CA ARG A 70 -25.32 2.94 2.10
C ARG A 70 -24.73 3.67 3.30
N ASN A 71 -25.58 3.98 4.28
CA ASN A 71 -25.19 4.63 5.52
C ASN A 71 -25.35 3.66 6.71
N LEU A 72 -24.32 3.57 7.55
CA LEU A 72 -24.26 2.74 8.77
C LEU A 72 -24.18 3.57 10.06
N GLY A 73 -24.47 4.86 9.99
CA GLY A 73 -24.34 5.82 11.08
C GLY A 73 -22.92 6.40 11.18
N GLY A 74 -22.84 7.73 11.23
CA GLY A 74 -21.58 8.47 11.40
C GLY A 74 -21.04 8.40 12.82
N THR A 75 -19.70 8.46 12.95
CA THR A 75 -19.00 8.53 14.24
C THR A 75 -18.07 9.71 14.34
N GLY A 76 -17.97 10.51 13.27
CA GLY A 76 -17.04 11.62 13.15
C GLY A 76 -15.64 11.22 12.66
N PHE A 77 -15.34 9.91 12.56
CA PHE A 77 -14.04 9.38 12.17
C PHE A 77 -14.19 8.15 11.26
N PHE A 78 -13.17 7.88 10.46
CA PHE A 78 -13.11 6.65 9.67
C PHE A 78 -13.01 5.42 10.57
N ARG A 79 -13.75 4.38 10.24
CA ARG A 79 -13.71 3.09 10.92
C ARG A 79 -13.78 1.92 9.95
N THR A 80 -13.50 0.72 10.42
CA THR A 80 -13.73 -0.52 9.68
C THR A 80 -15.04 -1.16 10.09
N GLN A 81 -15.77 -1.71 9.13
CA GLN A 81 -17.00 -2.44 9.38
C GLN A 81 -17.11 -3.64 8.44
N LYS A 82 -17.51 -4.79 9.00
CA LYS A 82 -17.87 -5.95 8.17
C LYS A 82 -19.39 -6.02 8.04
N THR A 83 -19.89 -5.91 6.81
CA THR A 83 -21.31 -6.03 6.51
C THR A 83 -21.52 -6.77 5.19
N GLU A 84 -22.60 -7.54 5.08
CA GLU A 84 -22.93 -8.34 3.89
C GLU A 84 -21.78 -9.25 3.42
N GLY A 85 -21.03 -9.83 4.38
CA GLY A 85 -19.91 -10.74 4.09
C GLY A 85 -18.60 -10.06 3.65
N ARG A 86 -18.56 -8.72 3.50
CA ARG A 86 -17.41 -7.93 3.06
C ARG A 86 -16.95 -6.94 4.12
N TRP A 87 -15.65 -6.68 4.18
CA TRP A 87 -15.07 -5.56 4.92
C TRP A 87 -15.19 -4.26 4.11
N TRP A 88 -15.49 -3.20 4.83
CA TRP A 88 -15.53 -1.84 4.33
C TRP A 88 -14.79 -0.90 5.28
N LEU A 89 -14.29 0.19 4.75
CA LEU A 89 -14.14 1.41 5.53
C LEU A 89 -15.53 2.07 5.58
N VAL A 90 -15.75 2.85 6.63
CA VAL A 90 -16.92 3.71 6.77
C VAL A 90 -16.41 5.10 7.04
N ASP A 91 -16.88 6.08 6.29
CA ASP A 91 -16.45 7.47 6.43
C ASP A 91 -17.03 8.13 7.70
N PRO A 92 -16.56 9.33 8.07
CA PRO A 92 -17.02 10.03 9.27
C PRO A 92 -18.55 10.24 9.34
N ASP A 93 -19.22 10.45 8.21
CA ASP A 93 -20.66 10.62 8.11
C ASP A 93 -21.44 9.29 8.09
N GLY A 94 -20.72 8.15 8.09
CA GLY A 94 -21.31 6.82 8.18
C GLY A 94 -21.49 6.08 6.87
N TYR A 95 -21.02 6.61 5.75
CA TYR A 95 -21.18 5.98 4.45
C TYR A 95 -20.08 4.93 4.17
N LEU A 96 -20.46 3.86 3.46
CA LEU A 96 -19.48 2.85 3.03
C LEU A 96 -18.41 3.50 2.15
N PHE A 97 -17.15 3.20 2.44
CA PHE A 97 -16.01 3.82 1.81
C PHE A 97 -14.99 2.76 1.33
N ILE A 98 -14.45 2.97 0.14
CA ILE A 98 -13.28 2.25 -0.40
C ILE A 98 -12.21 3.29 -0.70
N SER A 99 -11.03 3.12 -0.11
CA SER A 99 -9.92 4.06 -0.26
C SER A 99 -9.23 3.88 -1.61
N MET A 100 -9.36 4.84 -2.50
CA MET A 100 -8.71 4.88 -3.82
C MET A 100 -7.80 6.09 -3.87
N GLY A 101 -6.49 5.86 -3.94
CA GLY A 101 -5.57 6.95 -3.76
C GLY A 101 -4.25 6.87 -4.51
N LEU A 102 -3.46 7.92 -4.30
CA LEU A 102 -2.09 8.05 -4.80
C LEU A 102 -1.14 8.35 -3.66
N ASN A 103 0.08 7.83 -3.77
CA ASN A 103 1.20 8.26 -2.96
C ASN A 103 1.87 9.50 -3.56
N SER A 104 2.52 10.27 -2.71
CA SER A 104 3.31 11.45 -3.12
C SER A 104 2.53 12.43 -3.99
N PHE A 105 1.29 12.74 -3.60
CA PHE A 105 0.51 13.80 -4.24
C PHE A 105 1.13 15.16 -3.90
N LYS A 106 2.16 15.50 -4.66
CA LYS A 106 2.92 16.75 -4.62
C LYS A 106 3.79 16.87 -5.87
N PRO A 107 4.19 18.08 -6.29
CA PRO A 107 5.23 18.27 -7.30
C PRO A 107 6.56 17.64 -6.84
N ASN A 108 7.37 17.19 -7.78
CA ASN A 108 8.75 16.80 -7.48
C ASN A 108 9.57 18.02 -7.04
N ASP A 109 10.58 17.78 -6.22
CA ASP A 109 11.43 18.82 -5.67
C ASP A 109 12.60 19.20 -6.66
N SER A 110 12.56 18.74 -7.94
CA SER A 110 13.56 19.11 -8.95
C SER A 110 13.36 20.56 -9.41
N ALA A 111 14.46 21.24 -9.78
CA ALA A 111 14.39 22.60 -10.33
C ALA A 111 13.54 22.66 -11.61
N LEU A 112 13.60 21.62 -12.46
CA LEU A 112 12.80 21.50 -13.67
C LEU A 112 11.31 21.43 -13.33
N SER A 113 10.91 20.52 -12.43
CA SER A 113 9.51 20.38 -12.01
C SER A 113 8.97 21.66 -11.39
N THR A 114 9.77 22.34 -10.58
CA THR A 114 9.39 23.64 -9.99
C THR A 114 9.16 24.69 -11.06
N SER A 115 10.09 24.84 -12.02
CA SER A 115 9.96 25.80 -13.12
C SER A 115 8.72 25.55 -13.99
N ILE A 116 8.44 24.28 -14.32
CA ILE A 116 7.27 23.91 -15.11
C ILE A 116 5.97 24.16 -14.32
N MET A 117 5.96 23.85 -13.03
CA MET A 117 4.82 24.11 -12.14
C MET A 117 4.49 25.61 -12.09
N GLU A 118 5.52 26.46 -11.91
CA GLU A 118 5.35 27.90 -11.88
C GLU A 118 4.86 28.45 -13.21
N ALA A 119 5.42 27.99 -14.33
CA ALA A 119 4.99 28.39 -15.66
C ALA A 119 3.52 27.98 -15.97
N LYS A 120 3.09 26.78 -15.53
CA LYS A 120 1.77 26.23 -15.83
C LYS A 120 0.68 26.71 -14.87
N PHE A 121 0.99 26.87 -13.60
CA PHE A 121 0.00 27.15 -12.54
C PHE A 121 0.25 28.46 -11.77
N GLY A 122 1.31 29.20 -12.11
CA GLY A 122 1.73 30.42 -11.46
C GLY A 122 2.49 30.16 -10.14
N HIS A 123 1.97 29.29 -9.28
CA HIS A 123 2.57 28.93 -8.01
C HIS A 123 1.98 27.62 -7.45
N LYS A 124 2.57 27.09 -6.38
CA LYS A 124 2.17 25.82 -5.76
C LYS A 124 0.69 25.78 -5.35
N THR A 125 0.11 26.89 -4.89
CA THR A 125 -1.32 26.93 -4.54
C THR A 125 -2.22 26.88 -5.78
N GLY A 126 -1.79 27.43 -6.91
CA GLY A 126 -2.47 27.27 -8.20
C GLY A 126 -2.48 25.82 -8.68
N TRP A 127 -1.32 25.15 -8.61
CA TRP A 127 -1.23 23.71 -8.85
C TRP A 127 -2.17 22.93 -7.93
N LEU A 128 -2.16 23.22 -6.65
CA LEU A 128 -2.98 22.53 -5.66
C LEU A 128 -4.48 22.67 -5.97
N SER A 129 -4.95 23.88 -6.24
CA SER A 129 -6.36 24.14 -6.57
C SER A 129 -6.81 23.42 -7.86
N HIS A 130 -5.92 23.34 -8.86
CA HIS A 130 -6.17 22.65 -10.10
C HIS A 130 -6.18 21.13 -9.90
N GLU A 131 -5.13 20.57 -9.32
CA GLU A 131 -4.93 19.13 -9.24
C GLU A 131 -5.84 18.44 -8.20
N THR A 132 -6.25 19.12 -7.12
CA THR A 132 -7.26 18.54 -6.22
C THR A 132 -8.63 18.39 -6.88
N LYS A 133 -8.99 19.28 -7.78
CA LYS A 133 -10.22 19.16 -8.60
C LYS A 133 -10.11 17.99 -9.58
N ASN A 134 -8.99 17.89 -10.30
CA ASN A 134 -8.73 16.77 -11.21
C ASN A 134 -8.72 15.43 -10.46
N TYR A 135 -8.09 15.38 -9.29
CA TYR A 135 -8.05 14.20 -8.43
C TYR A 135 -9.46 13.67 -8.10
N LYS A 136 -10.35 14.59 -7.69
CA LYS A 136 -11.73 14.23 -7.39
C LYS A 136 -12.55 13.93 -8.65
N SER A 137 -12.29 14.62 -9.77
CA SER A 137 -13.04 14.40 -11.03
C SER A 137 -12.81 13.01 -11.60
N VAL A 138 -11.64 12.40 -11.37
CA VAL A 138 -11.37 11.00 -11.77
C VAL A 138 -11.84 10.00 -10.69
N GLY A 139 -12.48 10.46 -9.63
CA GLY A 139 -13.06 9.64 -8.58
C GLY A 139 -12.08 9.12 -7.53
N LEU A 140 -10.83 9.63 -7.50
CA LEU A 140 -9.90 9.36 -6.41
C LEU A 140 -10.32 10.12 -5.14
N ASN A 141 -10.12 9.49 -3.97
CA ASN A 141 -10.69 9.99 -2.72
C ASN A 141 -9.73 9.92 -1.52
N THR A 142 -8.48 9.49 -1.68
CA THR A 142 -7.54 9.36 -0.55
C THR A 142 -6.13 9.76 -0.95
N LEU A 143 -5.49 10.60 -0.16
CA LEU A 143 -4.06 10.87 -0.27
C LEU A 143 -3.26 9.81 0.49
N GLY A 144 -2.43 9.09 -0.23
CA GLY A 144 -1.51 8.10 0.32
C GLY A 144 -0.26 8.75 0.96
N CYS A 145 0.73 7.92 1.31
CA CYS A 145 1.97 8.36 1.92
C CYS A 145 2.70 9.44 1.10
N TRP A 146 3.45 10.30 1.80
CA TRP A 146 4.32 11.37 1.23
C TRP A 146 3.60 12.46 0.45
N SER A 147 2.28 12.54 0.58
CA SER A 147 1.47 13.59 -0.04
C SER A 147 1.51 14.90 0.77
N ASP A 148 1.26 16.02 0.11
CA ASP A 148 1.13 17.35 0.73
C ASP A 148 -0.24 17.52 1.42
N TRP A 149 -0.55 16.58 2.32
CA TRP A 149 -1.83 16.46 2.99
C TRP A 149 -2.28 17.74 3.71
N LYS A 150 -1.34 18.46 4.33
CA LYS A 150 -1.65 19.66 5.13
C LYS A 150 -2.21 20.76 4.25
N GLN A 151 -1.61 21.02 3.11
CA GLN A 151 -2.06 22.00 2.14
C GLN A 151 -3.38 21.60 1.51
N VAL A 152 -3.53 20.31 1.14
CA VAL A 152 -4.80 19.79 0.59
C VAL A 152 -5.91 19.88 1.62
N ARG A 153 -5.62 19.58 2.89
CA ARG A 153 -6.62 19.66 3.97
C ARG A 153 -7.15 21.07 4.19
N GLN A 154 -6.31 22.07 3.97
CA GLN A 154 -6.65 23.50 4.09
C GLN A 154 -7.22 24.11 2.80
N SER A 155 -7.27 23.35 1.70
CA SER A 155 -7.80 23.83 0.42
C SER A 155 -9.33 23.83 0.39
N GLU A 156 -9.92 24.48 -0.63
CA GLU A 156 -11.36 24.45 -0.90
C GLU A 156 -11.90 23.05 -1.21
N THR A 157 -11.01 22.12 -1.57
CA THR A 157 -11.35 20.73 -1.97
C THR A 157 -10.60 19.72 -1.11
N PRO A 158 -10.87 19.65 0.20
CA PRO A 158 -10.17 18.73 1.09
C PRO A 158 -10.41 17.27 0.66
N ILE A 159 -9.37 16.45 0.81
CA ILE A 159 -9.37 15.03 0.47
C ILE A 159 -8.93 14.24 1.69
N PRO A 160 -9.59 13.13 2.05
CA PRO A 160 -9.11 12.19 3.06
C PRO A 160 -7.65 11.82 2.86
N TYR A 161 -6.89 11.67 3.94
CA TYR A 161 -5.45 11.45 3.86
C TYR A 161 -4.93 10.46 4.90
N THR A 162 -3.70 9.99 4.68
CA THR A 162 -2.96 9.11 5.61
C THR A 162 -1.69 9.80 6.08
N ARG A 163 -1.24 9.47 7.32
CA ARG A 163 0.04 9.95 7.86
C ARG A 163 0.98 8.79 8.14
N ARG A 164 2.29 9.00 7.94
CA ARG A 164 3.36 8.05 8.27
C ARG A 164 4.34 8.68 9.26
N TRP A 165 4.70 7.94 10.31
CA TRP A 165 5.42 8.47 11.45
C TRP A 165 6.86 8.03 11.61
N ASN A 166 7.25 6.88 11.01
CA ASN A 166 8.61 6.35 11.06
C ASN A 166 9.14 6.09 12.49
N PHE A 167 8.38 5.43 13.34
CA PHE A 167 8.78 5.14 14.71
C PHE A 167 10.14 4.45 14.80
N MET A 168 10.29 3.30 14.13
CA MET A 168 11.53 2.51 14.18
C MET A 168 12.69 3.23 13.49
N SER A 169 12.48 3.77 12.30
CA SER A 169 13.56 4.43 11.56
C SER A 169 14.01 5.75 12.20
N THR A 170 13.10 6.48 12.85
CA THR A 170 13.44 7.70 13.61
C THR A 170 14.19 7.35 14.90
N TYR A 171 13.75 6.31 15.61
CA TYR A 171 14.49 5.78 16.76
C TYR A 171 15.92 5.38 16.37
N ALA A 172 16.06 4.56 15.36
CA ALA A 172 17.35 4.13 14.87
C ALA A 172 18.28 5.29 14.49
N LYS A 173 17.72 6.35 13.89
CA LYS A 173 18.50 7.52 13.49
C LYS A 173 18.98 8.36 14.68
N ASN A 174 18.14 8.55 15.70
CA ASN A 174 18.35 9.55 16.75
C ASN A 174 18.92 8.95 18.04
N HIS A 175 18.70 7.66 18.32
CA HIS A 175 19.03 7.02 19.59
C HIS A 175 20.06 5.88 19.47
N VAL A 176 20.40 5.46 18.24
CA VAL A 176 21.30 4.35 18.00
C VAL A 176 22.59 4.85 17.32
N THR A 177 23.76 4.37 17.77
CA THR A 177 25.03 4.73 17.16
C THR A 177 25.04 4.35 15.67
N GLN A 178 25.85 5.05 14.87
CA GLN A 178 25.95 4.77 13.44
C GLN A 178 26.41 3.35 13.15
N GLU A 179 27.34 2.83 13.97
CA GLU A 179 27.86 1.48 13.87
C GLU A 179 26.78 0.44 14.14
N ARG A 180 26.14 0.46 15.31
CA ARG A 180 25.07 -0.45 15.67
C ARG A 180 23.89 -0.39 14.69
N ARG A 181 23.53 0.82 14.16
CA ARG A 181 22.50 0.98 13.13
C ARG A 181 22.86 0.31 11.81
N ARG A 182 24.14 0.38 11.38
CA ARG A 182 24.62 -0.31 10.20
C ARG A 182 24.46 -1.82 10.37
N ASP A 183 24.95 -2.35 11.47
CA ASP A 183 25.00 -3.79 11.74
C ASP A 183 23.57 -4.37 11.92
N TYR A 184 22.70 -3.67 12.60
CA TYR A 184 21.32 -4.11 12.81
C TYR A 184 20.44 -3.95 11.56
N TYR A 185 20.33 -2.74 11.08
CA TYR A 185 19.27 -2.38 10.13
C TYR A 185 19.68 -2.58 8.68
N ALA A 186 20.91 -2.17 8.34
CA ALA A 186 21.37 -2.19 6.96
C ALA A 186 21.93 -3.55 6.53
N GLU A 187 22.70 -4.21 7.39
CA GLU A 187 23.42 -5.44 7.06
C GLU A 187 22.68 -6.69 7.55
N ASN A 188 22.17 -6.70 8.76
CA ASN A 188 21.52 -7.84 9.36
C ASN A 188 19.97 -7.82 9.19
N GLY A 189 19.36 -6.65 9.17
CA GLY A 189 17.90 -6.49 9.09
C GLY A 189 17.17 -6.77 10.41
N ALA A 190 17.86 -6.75 11.55
CA ALA A 190 17.23 -6.73 12.86
C ALA A 190 16.61 -5.36 13.15
N ILE A 191 15.73 -5.28 14.12
CA ILE A 191 15.09 -4.04 14.56
C ILE A 191 15.19 -3.87 16.07
N PHE A 192 15.19 -2.63 16.55
CA PHE A 192 15.52 -2.27 17.93
C PHE A 192 14.35 -2.43 18.93
N VAL A 193 13.50 -3.45 18.76
CA VAL A 193 12.28 -3.64 19.58
C VAL A 193 12.57 -4.03 21.03
N PHE A 194 13.76 -4.53 21.31
CA PHE A 194 14.19 -4.96 22.63
C PHE A 194 15.01 -3.89 23.38
N ASP A 195 15.27 -2.75 22.75
CA ASP A 195 15.89 -1.63 23.42
C ASP A 195 14.93 -1.07 24.48
N PRO A 196 15.35 -0.91 25.73
CA PRO A 196 14.49 -0.43 26.81
C PRO A 196 13.88 0.96 26.53
N GLU A 197 14.64 1.82 25.86
CA GLU A 197 14.23 3.19 25.53
C GLU A 197 13.24 3.25 24.34
N PHE A 198 13.11 2.19 23.54
CA PHE A 198 12.25 2.23 22.35
C PHE A 198 10.78 2.51 22.69
N ALA A 199 10.27 1.92 23.77
CA ALA A 199 8.90 2.15 24.20
C ALA A 199 8.68 3.60 24.70
N GLN A 200 9.64 4.15 25.44
CA GLN A 200 9.61 5.53 25.89
C GLN A 200 9.67 6.49 24.70
N PHE A 201 10.60 6.25 23.77
CA PHE A 201 10.70 7.02 22.52
C PHE A 201 9.38 7.01 21.74
N CYS A 202 8.76 5.83 21.55
CA CYS A 202 7.49 5.73 20.84
C CYS A 202 6.40 6.58 21.51
N ASN A 203 6.34 6.58 22.84
CA ASN A 203 5.39 7.40 23.57
C ASN A 203 5.64 8.90 23.35
N GLU A 204 6.88 9.37 23.40
CA GLU A 204 7.22 10.77 23.15
C GLU A 204 6.96 11.17 21.70
N HIS A 205 7.39 10.31 20.75
CA HIS A 205 7.20 10.54 19.31
C HIS A 205 5.73 10.65 18.93
N ALA A 206 4.86 9.84 19.56
CA ALA A 206 3.43 9.82 19.30
C ALA A 206 2.68 11.09 19.78
N LYS A 207 3.26 11.93 20.64
CA LYS A 207 2.65 13.21 21.04
C LYS A 207 2.30 14.11 19.84
N GLN A 208 3.04 13.98 18.76
CA GLN A 208 2.79 14.73 17.52
C GLN A 208 1.44 14.39 16.87
N LEU A 209 0.84 13.23 17.19
CA LEU A 209 -0.45 12.82 16.62
C LEU A 209 -1.59 13.74 17.06
N VAL A 210 -1.44 14.39 18.21
CA VAL A 210 -2.43 15.32 18.76
C VAL A 210 -2.80 16.44 17.78
N GLU A 211 -1.85 16.85 16.89
CA GLU A 211 -2.10 17.87 15.85
C GLU A 211 -3.33 17.55 14.99
N THR A 212 -3.58 16.29 14.72
CA THR A 212 -4.61 15.86 13.77
C THR A 212 -5.65 14.90 14.37
N ARG A 213 -5.64 14.67 15.69
CA ARG A 213 -6.49 13.65 16.31
C ARG A 213 -8.00 13.94 16.24
N GLU A 214 -8.39 15.20 16.00
CA GLU A 214 -9.79 15.62 15.82
C GLU A 214 -10.14 15.88 14.35
N ASP A 215 -9.24 15.59 13.40
CA ASP A 215 -9.48 15.87 11.99
C ASP A 215 -10.24 14.73 11.29
N PRO A 216 -11.51 14.92 10.92
CA PRO A 216 -12.32 13.87 10.30
C PRO A 216 -11.81 13.43 8.91
N TYR A 217 -10.91 14.20 8.28
CA TYR A 217 -10.31 13.80 7.00
C TYR A 217 -9.11 12.86 7.14
N LEU A 218 -8.58 12.68 8.35
CA LEU A 218 -7.50 11.72 8.56
C LEU A 218 -8.07 10.30 8.55
N LEU A 219 -7.67 9.51 7.55
CA LEU A 219 -8.05 8.09 7.47
C LEU A 219 -7.34 7.26 8.54
N GLY A 220 -6.06 7.54 8.78
CA GLY A 220 -5.28 6.82 9.78
C GLY A 220 -3.77 6.95 9.61
N HIS A 221 -3.07 6.22 10.48
CA HIS A 221 -1.64 6.31 10.70
C HIS A 221 -0.91 5.06 10.23
N PHE A 222 0.14 5.22 9.43
CA PHE A 222 1.18 4.21 9.23
C PHE A 222 2.32 4.43 10.24
N SER A 223 2.81 3.36 10.86
CA SER A 223 3.92 3.48 11.81
C SER A 223 5.28 3.64 11.14
N ASP A 224 5.53 2.86 10.11
CA ASP A 224 6.80 2.82 9.38
C ASP A 224 6.57 2.40 7.91
N ASN A 225 7.64 2.14 7.19
CA ASN A 225 7.61 1.62 5.83
C ASN A 225 8.53 0.40 5.69
N GLU A 226 7.94 -0.74 5.29
CA GLU A 226 8.67 -1.92 4.83
C GLU A 226 9.69 -2.49 5.81
N LEU A 227 9.34 -2.52 7.11
CA LEU A 227 10.21 -3.12 8.11
C LEU A 227 10.59 -4.58 7.73
N PRO A 228 11.84 -5.01 7.98
CA PRO A 228 12.39 -6.26 7.49
C PRO A 228 11.89 -7.49 8.27
N PHE A 229 10.58 -7.66 8.40
CA PHE A 229 9.93 -8.77 9.10
C PHE A 229 9.90 -10.08 8.30
N TYR A 230 10.91 -10.36 7.47
CA TYR A 230 10.88 -11.54 6.61
C TYR A 230 12.26 -12.17 6.43
N LYS A 231 12.25 -13.48 6.22
CA LYS A 231 13.43 -14.24 5.83
C LYS A 231 13.76 -13.98 4.37
N ASN A 232 14.99 -13.68 4.07
CA ASN A 232 15.51 -13.65 2.69
C ASN A 232 16.95 -14.14 2.63
N LYS A 233 17.51 -14.22 1.42
CA LYS A 233 18.90 -14.70 1.24
C LYS A 233 19.94 -13.83 1.94
N ARG A 234 19.66 -12.53 2.09
CA ARG A 234 20.58 -11.57 2.71
C ARG A 234 20.52 -11.62 4.24
N TYR A 235 19.27 -11.70 4.80
CA TYR A 235 19.07 -11.50 6.23
C TYR A 235 18.87 -12.79 7.03
N GLY A 236 18.69 -13.96 6.39
CA GLY A 236 18.35 -15.17 7.13
C GLY A 236 16.97 -15.11 7.78
N GLY A 237 16.73 -15.91 8.80
CA GLY A 237 15.55 -15.90 9.66
C GLY A 237 15.62 -14.84 10.75
N MET A 238 14.50 -14.51 11.40
CA MET A 238 14.46 -13.46 12.42
C MET A 238 15.25 -13.88 13.68
N LEU A 239 15.10 -15.12 14.12
CA LEU A 239 15.83 -15.67 15.26
C LEU A 239 17.33 -15.72 14.98
N ALA A 240 17.72 -16.26 13.83
CA ALA A 240 19.11 -16.33 13.43
C ALA A 240 19.77 -14.95 13.42
N ARG A 241 19.12 -13.93 12.83
CA ARG A 241 19.64 -12.57 12.76
C ARG A 241 19.94 -11.95 14.12
N PHE A 242 19.06 -12.16 15.09
CA PHE A 242 19.28 -11.64 16.43
C PHE A 242 20.36 -12.40 17.19
N LEU A 243 20.56 -13.70 16.89
CA LEU A 243 21.65 -14.50 17.48
C LEU A 243 23.02 -14.27 16.79
N GLU A 244 23.05 -13.58 15.64
CA GLU A 244 24.28 -13.12 14.98
C GLU A 244 24.79 -11.78 15.53
N LEU A 245 24.01 -11.10 16.38
CA LEU A 245 24.43 -9.85 17.01
C LEU A 245 25.52 -10.11 18.08
N ASP A 246 26.23 -9.07 18.47
CA ASP A 246 27.20 -9.15 19.55
C ASP A 246 26.56 -9.66 20.85
N ARG A 247 27.28 -10.48 21.61
CA ARG A 247 26.73 -11.14 22.80
C ARG A 247 26.32 -10.20 23.93
N ASP A 248 26.87 -9.02 23.97
CA ASP A 248 26.54 -7.93 24.90
C ASP A 248 25.43 -7.03 24.36
N ASP A 249 24.97 -7.22 23.11
CA ASP A 249 23.85 -6.49 22.55
C ASP A 249 22.54 -6.93 23.20
N LEU A 250 21.68 -5.96 23.53
CA LEU A 250 20.39 -6.19 24.17
C LEU A 250 19.47 -7.08 23.32
N GLY A 251 19.55 -6.97 22.01
CA GLY A 251 18.79 -7.83 21.08
C GLY A 251 19.23 -9.28 21.15
N TYR A 252 20.56 -9.54 21.21
CA TYR A 252 21.09 -10.89 21.43
C TYR A 252 20.67 -11.44 22.81
N ILE A 253 20.93 -10.69 23.88
CA ILE A 253 20.64 -11.11 25.24
C ILE A 253 19.17 -11.50 25.39
N HIS A 254 18.27 -10.65 24.92
CA HIS A 254 16.83 -10.89 24.98
C HIS A 254 16.41 -12.14 24.16
N THR A 255 16.98 -12.30 22.98
CA THR A 255 16.71 -13.43 22.08
C THR A 255 17.21 -14.74 22.67
N TYR A 256 18.42 -14.74 23.21
CA TYR A 256 18.99 -15.90 23.88
C TYR A 256 18.15 -16.34 25.10
N GLN A 257 17.74 -15.40 25.97
CA GLN A 257 16.84 -15.67 27.10
C GLN A 257 15.49 -16.23 26.66
N TRP A 258 14.91 -15.67 25.57
CA TRP A 258 13.68 -16.19 25.00
C TRP A 258 13.84 -17.65 24.55
N LEU A 259 14.94 -17.97 23.87
CA LEU A 259 15.23 -19.30 23.36
C LEU A 259 15.47 -20.30 24.51
N VAL A 260 16.28 -19.94 25.49
CA VAL A 260 16.52 -20.76 26.70
C VAL A 260 15.22 -21.06 27.44
N THR A 261 14.39 -20.06 27.68
CA THR A 261 13.06 -20.24 28.29
C THR A 261 12.18 -21.20 27.51
N ARG A 262 12.17 -21.08 26.18
CA ARG A 262 11.38 -21.94 25.30
C ARG A 262 11.88 -23.37 25.26
N LYS A 263 13.19 -23.57 25.23
CA LYS A 263 13.81 -24.90 25.18
C LYS A 263 13.88 -25.59 26.57
N GLY A 264 13.84 -24.82 27.65
CA GLY A 264 14.08 -25.32 29.00
C GLY A 264 15.54 -25.75 29.25
N THR A 265 16.47 -25.31 28.41
CA THR A 265 17.91 -25.61 28.46
C THR A 265 18.74 -24.52 27.82
N GLU A 266 19.98 -24.36 28.23
CA GLU A 266 20.96 -23.47 27.62
C GLU A 266 21.54 -24.01 26.30
N ASN A 267 21.28 -25.29 25.97
CA ASN A 267 21.65 -25.84 24.67
C ASN A 267 20.74 -25.32 23.59
N THR A 268 21.23 -24.35 22.85
CA THR A 268 20.51 -23.67 21.76
C THR A 268 20.83 -24.20 20.36
N GLU A 269 21.64 -25.28 20.24
CA GLU A 269 22.06 -25.81 18.93
C GLU A 269 20.93 -26.40 18.10
N ALA A 270 19.86 -26.88 18.73
CA ALA A 270 18.72 -27.51 18.06
C ALA A 270 17.60 -26.48 17.72
N ILE A 271 17.94 -25.38 17.01
CA ILE A 271 16.93 -24.42 16.55
C ILE A 271 16.09 -25.05 15.43
N THR A 272 14.77 -25.04 15.59
CA THR A 272 13.81 -25.56 14.61
C THR A 272 13.17 -24.43 13.80
N ASP A 273 12.57 -24.78 12.63
CA ASP A 273 11.75 -23.83 11.84
C ASP A 273 10.55 -23.28 12.64
N GLN A 274 10.06 -24.04 13.63
CA GLN A 274 8.99 -23.58 14.52
C GLN A 274 9.50 -22.51 15.48
N ASP A 275 10.71 -22.65 16.03
CA ASP A 275 11.33 -21.63 16.88
C ASP A 275 11.52 -20.32 16.10
N GLU A 276 12.00 -20.41 14.85
CA GLU A 276 12.14 -19.27 13.96
C GLU A 276 10.79 -18.57 13.69
N THR A 277 9.74 -19.36 13.43
CA THR A 277 8.39 -18.86 13.17
C THR A 277 7.80 -18.17 14.40
N ASP A 278 7.94 -18.77 15.59
CA ASP A 278 7.40 -18.23 16.83
C ASP A 278 8.16 -16.98 17.27
N PHE A 279 9.47 -16.96 17.10
CA PHE A 279 10.27 -15.77 17.38
C PHE A 279 9.94 -14.62 16.41
N GLN A 280 9.78 -14.90 15.13
CA GLN A 280 9.30 -13.90 14.17
C GLN A 280 7.96 -13.29 14.61
N GLN A 281 7.01 -14.13 15.02
CA GLN A 281 5.71 -13.66 15.53
C GLN A 281 5.89 -12.81 16.80
N TYR A 282 6.78 -13.21 17.70
CA TYR A 282 7.07 -12.50 18.95
C TYR A 282 7.68 -11.11 18.70
N VAL A 283 8.69 -11.00 17.85
CA VAL A 283 9.29 -9.71 17.47
C VAL A 283 8.25 -8.77 16.86
N VAL A 284 7.46 -9.27 15.91
CA VAL A 284 6.39 -8.49 15.27
C VAL A 284 5.35 -8.03 16.29
N ALA A 285 4.89 -8.95 17.16
CA ALA A 285 3.91 -8.62 18.20
C ALA A 285 4.45 -7.58 19.18
N THR A 286 5.72 -7.67 19.57
CA THR A 286 6.39 -6.70 20.46
C THR A 286 6.42 -5.31 19.82
N TYR A 287 6.85 -5.20 18.55
CA TYR A 287 6.84 -3.94 17.83
C TYR A 287 5.44 -3.32 17.78
N TYR A 288 4.45 -4.08 17.30
CA TYR A 288 3.09 -3.57 17.11
C TYR A 288 2.40 -3.23 18.42
N ARG A 289 2.67 -3.98 19.50
CA ARG A 289 2.17 -3.67 20.86
C ARG A 289 2.68 -2.31 21.33
N ILE A 290 3.99 -2.07 21.24
CA ILE A 290 4.61 -0.82 21.69
C ILE A 290 4.05 0.36 20.89
N VAL A 291 4.10 0.27 19.57
CA VAL A 291 3.72 1.38 18.69
C VAL A 291 2.22 1.65 18.73
N SER A 292 1.36 0.61 18.73
CA SER A 292 -0.09 0.80 18.82
C SER A 292 -0.52 1.43 20.16
N GLN A 293 0.12 1.06 21.25
CA GLN A 293 -0.14 1.67 22.57
C GLN A 293 0.22 3.16 22.56
N ALA A 294 1.34 3.52 21.94
CA ALA A 294 1.74 4.91 21.80
C ALA A 294 0.78 5.70 20.91
N ILE A 295 0.42 5.16 19.74
CA ILE A 295 -0.54 5.80 18.83
C ILE A 295 -1.89 6.00 19.53
N LYS A 296 -2.49 4.93 20.09
CA LYS A 296 -3.84 5.00 20.66
C LYS A 296 -3.92 5.84 21.94
N ARG A 297 -2.82 6.09 22.62
CA ARG A 297 -2.75 7.02 23.77
C ARG A 297 -3.00 8.47 23.35
N TYR A 298 -2.46 8.90 22.21
CA TYR A 298 -2.53 10.29 21.74
C TYR A 298 -3.55 10.52 20.64
N ASP A 299 -3.91 9.45 19.91
CA ASP A 299 -4.96 9.46 18.90
C ASP A 299 -5.77 8.15 18.96
N PRO A 300 -6.79 8.07 19.81
CA PRO A 300 -7.69 6.93 19.88
C PRO A 300 -8.69 6.88 18.71
N ASN A 301 -8.87 7.96 17.97
CA ASN A 301 -9.95 8.16 17.01
C ASN A 301 -9.65 7.52 15.65
N HIS A 302 -8.39 7.64 15.18
CA HIS A 302 -8.04 7.25 13.81
C HIS A 302 -7.51 5.83 13.71
N LEU A 303 -7.62 5.26 12.53
CA LEU A 303 -7.20 3.89 12.24
C LEU A 303 -5.68 3.74 12.32
N PHE A 304 -5.23 2.64 12.91
CA PHE A 304 -3.84 2.21 12.81
C PHE A 304 -3.69 1.27 11.62
N LEU A 305 -2.99 1.73 10.58
CA LEU A 305 -2.87 1.10 9.27
C LEU A 305 -1.63 0.21 9.14
N GLY A 306 -0.85 0.01 10.21
CA GLY A 306 0.35 -0.81 10.22
C GLY A 306 1.57 -0.17 9.57
N SER A 307 2.51 -0.98 9.06
CA SER A 307 3.83 -0.55 8.57
C SER A 307 4.10 -0.87 7.10
N ARG A 308 3.06 -1.02 6.28
CA ARG A 308 3.18 -1.19 4.82
C ARG A 308 4.06 -2.38 4.43
N PHE A 309 3.64 -3.58 4.80
CA PHE A 309 4.41 -4.81 4.62
C PHE A 309 4.88 -5.04 3.18
N HIS A 310 6.14 -5.41 3.03
CA HIS A 310 6.77 -5.70 1.74
C HIS A 310 7.44 -7.09 1.72
N GLY A 311 7.89 -7.54 0.55
CA GLY A 311 8.70 -8.75 0.39
C GLY A 311 8.06 -10.01 0.98
N GLY A 312 8.83 -10.75 1.72
CA GLY A 312 8.43 -12.00 2.38
C GLY A 312 7.40 -11.83 3.49
N ALA A 313 7.33 -10.65 4.13
CA ALA A 313 6.36 -10.35 5.18
C ALA A 313 4.92 -10.58 4.72
N LYS A 314 4.61 -10.28 3.45
CA LYS A 314 3.30 -10.53 2.83
C LYS A 314 2.86 -12.01 2.83
N ARG A 315 3.79 -12.93 2.97
CA ARG A 315 3.54 -14.39 2.89
C ARG A 315 3.70 -15.09 4.23
N SER A 316 4.06 -14.37 5.30
CA SER A 316 4.31 -14.96 6.62
C SER A 316 3.06 -14.92 7.49
N LYS A 317 2.58 -16.11 7.89
CA LYS A 317 1.50 -16.24 8.88
C LYS A 317 1.91 -15.66 10.24
N ALA A 318 3.19 -15.82 10.62
CA ALA A 318 3.73 -15.30 11.87
C ALA A 318 3.64 -13.77 11.94
N VAL A 319 4.04 -13.09 10.84
CA VAL A 319 3.93 -11.63 10.72
C VAL A 319 2.48 -11.18 10.85
N VAL A 320 1.58 -11.80 10.10
CA VAL A 320 0.16 -11.42 10.11
C VAL A 320 -0.48 -11.66 11.49
N ARG A 321 -0.17 -12.79 12.16
CA ARG A 321 -0.67 -13.08 13.51
C ARG A 321 -0.09 -12.13 14.56
N GLY A 322 1.20 -11.81 14.47
CA GLY A 322 1.87 -10.88 15.37
C GLY A 322 1.27 -9.48 15.32
N ALA A 323 0.97 -8.97 14.13
CA ALA A 323 0.41 -7.63 13.95
C ALA A 323 -1.11 -7.55 14.15
N GLY A 324 -1.86 -8.63 13.87
CA GLY A 324 -3.31 -8.60 13.73
C GLY A 324 -4.11 -8.15 14.95
N ARG A 325 -3.54 -8.29 16.16
CA ARG A 325 -4.17 -7.80 17.41
C ARG A 325 -4.11 -6.29 17.56
N TYR A 326 -3.21 -5.64 16.84
CA TYR A 326 -2.82 -4.24 17.08
C TYR A 326 -3.20 -3.30 15.97
N VAL A 327 -3.31 -3.78 14.73
CA VAL A 327 -3.71 -2.96 13.59
C VAL A 327 -5.24 -2.97 13.39
N ASP A 328 -5.78 -1.88 12.86
CA ASP A 328 -7.17 -1.80 12.43
C ASP A 328 -7.33 -2.24 10.96
N VAL A 329 -6.31 -1.96 10.15
CA VAL A 329 -6.20 -2.34 8.74
C VAL A 329 -4.78 -2.79 8.45
N PHE A 330 -4.61 -3.91 7.77
CA PHE A 330 -3.30 -4.29 7.23
C PHE A 330 -2.96 -3.46 5.99
N SER A 331 -1.71 -3.06 5.85
CA SER A 331 -1.20 -2.37 4.67
C SER A 331 -0.08 -3.13 3.99
N TYR A 332 -0.11 -3.19 2.66
CA TYR A 332 0.85 -3.96 1.87
C TYR A 332 1.35 -3.16 0.67
N ASN A 333 2.67 -3.06 0.51
CA ASN A 333 3.33 -2.64 -0.71
C ASN A 333 3.51 -3.88 -1.59
N TYR A 334 2.80 -3.95 -2.72
CA TYR A 334 2.68 -5.19 -3.47
C TYR A 334 3.23 -5.05 -4.89
N TYR A 335 4.40 -5.61 -5.11
CA TYR A 335 5.10 -5.61 -6.39
C TYR A 335 5.37 -7.03 -6.90
N GLY A 336 5.79 -7.13 -8.17
CA GLY A 336 6.27 -8.37 -8.76
C GLY A 336 5.19 -9.36 -9.17
N ALA A 337 3.94 -8.91 -9.36
CA ALA A 337 2.86 -9.76 -9.84
C ALA A 337 1.89 -8.97 -10.72
N TRP A 338 1.46 -9.52 -11.85
CA TRP A 338 0.39 -8.97 -12.68
C TRP A 338 -0.96 -9.07 -11.99
N THR A 339 -1.19 -10.14 -11.26
CA THR A 339 -2.41 -10.40 -10.49
C THR A 339 -2.08 -10.53 -9.01
N PRO A 340 -2.76 -9.82 -8.09
CA PRO A 340 -2.57 -10.02 -6.67
C PRO A 340 -2.95 -11.44 -6.26
N SER A 341 -2.09 -12.09 -5.49
CA SER A 341 -2.27 -13.50 -5.11
C SER A 341 -3.47 -13.68 -4.18
N ARG A 342 -4.49 -14.42 -4.63
CA ARG A 342 -5.66 -14.79 -3.82
C ARG A 342 -5.23 -15.48 -2.52
N LYS A 343 -4.28 -16.43 -2.61
CA LYS A 343 -3.71 -17.13 -1.45
C LYS A 343 -3.14 -16.17 -0.39
N ASN A 344 -2.45 -15.10 -0.81
CA ASN A 344 -1.94 -14.12 0.13
C ASN A 344 -3.07 -13.31 0.76
N MET A 345 -4.03 -12.86 -0.03
CA MET A 345 -5.18 -12.09 0.47
C MET A 345 -6.01 -12.91 1.47
N ASP A 346 -6.27 -14.18 1.16
CA ASP A 346 -6.94 -15.12 2.08
C ASP A 346 -6.14 -15.30 3.38
N LEU A 347 -4.82 -15.46 3.29
CA LEU A 347 -3.92 -15.55 4.46
C LEU A 347 -4.05 -14.33 5.37
N TRP A 348 -4.05 -13.11 4.80
CA TRP A 348 -4.14 -11.88 5.57
C TRP A 348 -5.44 -11.79 6.38
N VAL A 349 -6.57 -12.08 5.74
CA VAL A 349 -7.87 -12.00 6.40
C VAL A 349 -8.09 -13.16 7.37
N GLN A 350 -7.69 -14.39 7.01
CA GLN A 350 -7.89 -15.56 7.86
C GLN A 350 -7.06 -15.51 9.15
N HIS A 351 -5.81 -15.06 9.07
CA HIS A 351 -4.90 -15.02 10.21
C HIS A 351 -4.85 -13.68 10.93
N GLY A 352 -5.07 -12.58 10.21
CA GLY A 352 -5.09 -11.23 10.78
C GLY A 352 -6.45 -10.81 11.34
N LYS A 353 -7.56 -11.42 10.85
CA LYS A 353 -8.95 -11.09 11.23
C LYS A 353 -9.33 -9.61 11.02
N LYS A 354 -8.66 -8.96 10.09
CA LYS A 354 -8.81 -7.53 9.74
C LYS A 354 -8.86 -7.36 8.23
N PRO A 355 -9.39 -6.24 7.72
CA PRO A 355 -9.31 -5.87 6.31
C PRO A 355 -7.88 -5.48 5.92
N PHE A 356 -7.66 -5.33 4.60
CA PHE A 356 -6.37 -4.89 4.09
C PHE A 356 -6.49 -3.82 3.01
N LEU A 357 -5.47 -2.98 2.93
CA LEU A 357 -5.25 -1.91 1.97
C LEU A 357 -3.94 -2.18 1.21
N ILE A 358 -3.97 -2.12 -0.11
CA ILE A 358 -2.73 -2.11 -0.90
C ILE A 358 -2.22 -0.68 -0.97
N THR A 359 -1.05 -0.43 -0.43
CA THR A 359 -0.51 0.91 -0.24
C THR A 359 0.55 1.32 -1.25
N GLU A 360 1.03 0.36 -2.04
CA GLU A 360 1.86 0.62 -3.21
C GLU A 360 1.69 -0.49 -4.25
N PHE A 361 1.52 -0.09 -5.49
CA PHE A 361 1.65 -0.92 -6.69
C PHE A 361 1.79 -0.01 -7.90
N TYR A 362 2.52 -0.42 -8.91
CA TYR A 362 2.61 0.23 -10.24
C TYR A 362 3.37 -0.63 -11.22
N VAL A 363 3.24 -0.29 -12.49
CA VAL A 363 4.12 -0.69 -13.60
C VAL A 363 4.54 0.55 -14.38
N LYS A 364 5.63 0.45 -15.14
CA LYS A 364 6.22 1.53 -15.94
C LYS A 364 5.92 1.32 -17.41
N GLY A 365 5.60 2.38 -18.16
CA GLY A 365 5.41 2.31 -19.62
C GLY A 365 6.75 2.44 -20.36
N GLY A 366 7.00 1.55 -21.30
CA GLY A 366 8.19 1.58 -22.15
C GLY A 366 8.16 2.69 -23.21
N ASP A 367 6.95 3.21 -23.50
CA ASP A 367 6.70 4.32 -24.42
C ASP A 367 6.80 5.71 -23.77
N ALA A 368 7.01 5.79 -22.47
CA ALA A 368 7.41 7.02 -21.80
C ALA A 368 8.87 7.34 -22.18
N SER A 369 9.18 8.61 -22.43
CA SER A 369 10.55 9.07 -22.75
C SER A 369 11.48 9.03 -21.52
N MET A 370 11.49 7.90 -20.78
CA MET A 370 12.19 7.71 -19.52
C MET A 370 13.01 6.41 -19.55
N LYS A 371 14.16 6.41 -18.86
CA LYS A 371 15.07 5.25 -18.83
C LYS A 371 14.50 4.07 -18.04
N ASN A 372 13.62 4.32 -17.08
CA ASN A 372 12.93 3.29 -16.31
C ASN A 372 13.83 2.30 -15.54
N HIS A 373 15.07 2.66 -15.21
CA HIS A 373 16.05 1.74 -14.64
C HIS A 373 15.88 1.52 -13.13
N GLU A 374 15.02 2.26 -12.44
CA GLU A 374 14.84 2.10 -11.00
C GLU A 374 13.40 1.80 -10.59
N GLY A 375 13.25 1.31 -9.34
CA GLY A 375 11.98 1.02 -8.68
C GLY A 375 11.43 -0.38 -8.95
N ALA A 376 10.53 -0.81 -8.06
CA ALA A 376 10.05 -2.19 -7.97
C ALA A 376 9.04 -2.62 -9.05
N GLY A 377 8.37 -1.67 -9.73
CA GLY A 377 7.46 -1.96 -10.84
C GLY A 377 8.23 -2.33 -12.11
N TRP A 378 7.80 -3.38 -12.80
CA TRP A 378 8.42 -3.76 -14.10
C TRP A 378 7.92 -2.88 -15.24
N ILE A 379 8.56 -3.00 -16.39
CA ILE A 379 8.21 -2.26 -17.60
C ILE A 379 7.19 -3.05 -18.41
N VAL A 380 6.09 -2.40 -18.78
CA VAL A 380 5.12 -2.85 -19.78
C VAL A 380 5.31 -2.04 -21.09
N PRO A 381 4.88 -2.54 -22.26
CA PRO A 381 5.15 -1.87 -23.53
C PRO A 381 4.63 -0.43 -23.60
N THR A 382 3.39 -0.19 -23.17
CA THR A 382 2.70 1.10 -23.42
C THR A 382 1.93 1.63 -22.20
N GLN A 383 1.49 2.90 -22.28
CA GLN A 383 0.58 3.50 -21.31
C GLN A 383 -0.79 2.81 -21.30
N VAL A 384 -1.21 2.22 -22.43
CA VAL A 384 -2.42 1.39 -22.49
C VAL A 384 -2.27 0.13 -21.66
N ASP A 385 -1.09 -0.50 -21.67
CA ASP A 385 -0.81 -1.66 -20.81
C ASP A 385 -0.75 -1.27 -19.32
N ARG A 386 -0.30 -0.05 -18.98
CA ARG A 386 -0.39 0.48 -17.62
C ARG A 386 -1.83 0.61 -17.15
N ALA A 387 -2.69 1.11 -18.02
CA ALA A 387 -4.13 1.22 -17.77
C ALA A 387 -4.79 -0.15 -17.58
N ALA A 388 -4.49 -1.12 -18.45
CA ALA A 388 -4.96 -2.49 -18.34
C ALA A 388 -4.50 -3.15 -17.03
N PHE A 389 -3.25 -2.93 -16.62
CA PHE A 389 -2.73 -3.39 -15.33
C PHE A 389 -3.51 -2.79 -14.15
N TYR A 390 -3.75 -1.47 -14.14
CA TYR A 390 -4.51 -0.81 -13.09
C TYR A 390 -5.92 -1.40 -12.95
N GLN A 391 -6.65 -1.52 -14.07
CA GLN A 391 -8.01 -2.09 -14.07
C GLN A 391 -8.02 -3.53 -13.56
N HIS A 392 -7.11 -4.35 -14.04
CA HIS A 392 -7.00 -5.75 -13.63
C HIS A 392 -6.73 -5.88 -12.12
N TRP A 393 -5.82 -5.05 -11.58
CA TRP A 393 -5.53 -5.02 -10.15
C TRP A 393 -6.73 -4.58 -9.32
N ALA A 394 -7.37 -3.47 -9.69
CA ALA A 394 -8.53 -2.95 -8.98
C ALA A 394 -9.68 -3.97 -8.95
N ILE A 395 -10.00 -4.59 -10.08
CA ILE A 395 -11.03 -5.63 -10.18
C ILE A 395 -10.66 -6.85 -9.33
N SER A 396 -9.41 -7.29 -9.38
CA SER A 396 -8.92 -8.42 -8.60
C SER A 396 -9.00 -8.17 -7.09
N LEU A 397 -8.70 -6.94 -6.63
CA LEU A 397 -8.87 -6.54 -5.23
C LEU A 397 -10.35 -6.47 -4.84
N LEU A 398 -11.18 -5.83 -5.66
CA LEU A 398 -12.61 -5.71 -5.40
C LEU A 398 -13.31 -7.06 -5.31
N SER A 399 -12.83 -8.09 -6.01
CA SER A 399 -13.34 -9.45 -5.92
C SER A 399 -13.03 -10.15 -4.59
N HIS A 400 -12.18 -9.55 -3.74
CA HIS A 400 -11.85 -10.09 -2.42
C HIS A 400 -12.56 -9.31 -1.31
N SER A 401 -13.33 -10.01 -0.48
CA SER A 401 -14.16 -9.41 0.58
C SER A 401 -13.38 -8.70 1.70
N GLY A 402 -12.06 -8.87 1.75
CA GLY A 402 -11.18 -8.21 2.73
C GLY A 402 -10.51 -6.94 2.23
N ALA A 403 -10.55 -6.66 0.93
CA ALA A 403 -9.91 -5.47 0.36
C ALA A 403 -10.75 -4.22 0.61
N VAL A 404 -10.14 -3.18 1.19
CA VAL A 404 -10.80 -1.90 1.49
C VAL A 404 -10.20 -0.73 0.71
N GLY A 405 -9.29 -1.00 -0.22
CA GLY A 405 -8.75 0.03 -1.10
C GLY A 405 -7.37 -0.27 -1.66
N TRP A 406 -6.87 0.69 -2.43
CA TRP A 406 -5.54 0.66 -3.04
C TRP A 406 -5.01 2.06 -3.33
N HIS A 407 -3.66 2.25 -3.25
CA HIS A 407 -2.97 3.49 -3.58
C HIS A 407 -1.90 3.21 -4.62
N TRP A 408 -1.98 3.89 -5.76
CA TRP A 408 -0.95 3.83 -6.81
C TRP A 408 0.30 4.60 -6.37
N HIS A 409 1.47 4.10 -6.68
CA HIS A 409 2.73 4.79 -6.42
C HIS A 409 3.35 5.20 -7.77
N ARG A 410 3.23 6.48 -8.21
CA ARG A 410 2.93 7.68 -7.40
C ARG A 410 2.19 8.75 -8.24
N TYR A 411 2.13 10.01 -7.75
CA TYR A 411 1.49 11.12 -8.48
C TYR A 411 2.28 11.49 -9.75
N GLN A 412 3.51 12.03 -9.64
CA GLN A 412 4.32 12.54 -10.74
C GLN A 412 5.53 11.64 -11.04
N ASP A 413 5.91 11.53 -12.32
CA ASP A 413 7.15 10.91 -12.74
C ASP A 413 8.37 11.60 -12.13
N TYR A 414 9.47 10.86 -11.97
CA TYR A 414 10.76 11.41 -11.60
C TYR A 414 11.65 11.58 -12.81
N ASP A 415 12.26 12.76 -12.92
CA ASP A 415 13.11 13.21 -14.02
C ASP A 415 14.57 13.50 -13.62
N ASP A 416 14.95 13.17 -12.39
CA ASP A 416 16.33 13.36 -11.96
C ASP A 416 17.24 12.20 -12.42
N SER A 417 18.57 12.46 -12.46
CA SER A 417 19.54 11.48 -12.95
C SER A 417 19.58 10.16 -12.16
N LYS A 418 19.01 10.14 -10.94
CA LYS A 418 18.98 8.96 -10.06
C LYS A 418 17.63 8.22 -10.13
N HIS A 419 16.56 8.94 -10.46
CA HIS A 419 15.19 8.42 -10.28
C HIS A 419 14.36 8.48 -11.57
N ASP A 420 15.00 8.58 -12.74
CA ASP A 420 14.36 8.63 -14.06
C ASP A 420 13.46 7.40 -14.30
N SER A 421 12.15 7.56 -14.04
CA SER A 421 11.23 6.41 -13.97
C SER A 421 9.75 6.81 -14.11
N ASN A 422 9.06 6.16 -15.04
CA ASN A 422 7.62 6.34 -15.30
C ASN A 422 6.77 5.63 -14.24
N LYS A 423 6.68 6.22 -13.05
CA LYS A 423 5.84 5.76 -11.93
C LYS A 423 4.56 6.58 -11.79
N GLY A 424 4.61 7.82 -12.29
CA GLY A 424 3.56 8.81 -12.12
C GLY A 424 2.27 8.49 -12.87
N ILE A 425 1.17 9.05 -12.39
CA ILE A 425 -0.04 9.19 -13.18
C ILE A 425 0.01 10.44 -14.07
N VAL A 426 0.86 11.40 -13.70
CA VAL A 426 1.23 12.55 -14.53
C VAL A 426 2.70 12.47 -14.90
N ASN A 427 3.03 13.02 -16.08
CA ASN A 427 4.40 13.16 -16.53
C ASN A 427 5.11 14.34 -15.84
N CYS A 428 6.37 14.60 -16.20
CA CYS A 428 7.13 15.72 -15.64
C CYS A 428 6.57 17.11 -15.99
N ASN A 429 5.71 17.21 -17.02
CA ASN A 429 5.01 18.42 -17.41
C ASN A 429 3.64 18.59 -16.73
N PHE A 430 3.32 17.78 -15.73
CA PHE A 430 2.00 17.74 -15.06
C PHE A 430 0.84 17.44 -16.05
N GLU A 431 1.07 16.59 -17.02
CA GLU A 431 0.05 16.08 -17.92
C GLU A 431 -0.32 14.65 -17.52
N TRP A 432 -1.61 14.39 -17.37
CA TRP A 432 -2.10 13.07 -17.04
C TRP A 432 -1.89 12.10 -18.21
N TYR A 433 -1.47 10.88 -17.92
CA TYR A 433 -1.43 9.80 -18.91
C TYR A 433 -2.86 9.35 -19.21
N VAL A 434 -3.42 9.83 -20.32
CA VAL A 434 -4.84 9.65 -20.68
C VAL A 434 -5.34 8.21 -20.53
N PRO A 435 -4.66 7.15 -21.04
CA PRO A 435 -5.15 5.79 -20.85
C PRO A 435 -5.27 5.38 -19.38
N LEU A 436 -4.32 5.81 -18.53
CA LEU A 436 -4.33 5.49 -17.10
C LEU A 436 -5.40 6.31 -16.36
N GLU A 437 -5.57 7.58 -16.72
CA GLU A 437 -6.63 8.46 -16.21
C GLU A 437 -8.03 7.88 -16.48
N GLU A 438 -8.30 7.47 -17.71
CA GLU A 438 -9.55 6.82 -18.10
C GLU A 438 -9.79 5.51 -17.32
N ALA A 439 -8.74 4.70 -17.14
CA ALA A 439 -8.82 3.46 -16.37
C ALA A 439 -9.17 3.70 -14.91
N ILE A 440 -8.54 4.72 -14.29
CA ILE A 440 -8.83 5.14 -12.93
C ILE A 440 -10.27 5.61 -12.83
N SER A 441 -10.68 6.54 -13.69
CA SER A 441 -12.01 7.14 -13.71
C SER A 441 -13.11 6.08 -13.90
N ASN A 442 -12.93 5.16 -14.85
CA ASN A 442 -13.85 4.08 -15.14
C ASN A 442 -14.10 3.15 -13.93
N ILE A 443 -13.07 2.84 -13.15
CA ILE A 443 -13.22 2.01 -11.94
C ILE A 443 -13.78 2.83 -10.79
N SER A 444 -13.24 4.02 -10.54
CA SER A 444 -13.54 4.81 -9.35
C SER A 444 -14.99 5.26 -9.29
N HIS A 445 -15.56 5.70 -10.42
CA HIS A 445 -16.96 6.13 -10.47
C HIS A 445 -17.98 5.00 -10.29
N GLN A 446 -17.54 3.74 -10.27
CA GLN A 446 -18.44 2.58 -10.13
C GLN A 446 -18.00 1.63 -9.02
N VAL A 447 -17.00 2.00 -8.23
CA VAL A 447 -16.32 1.12 -7.28
C VAL A 447 -17.26 0.39 -6.34
N TYR A 448 -18.29 1.06 -5.82
CA TYR A 448 -19.20 0.50 -4.83
C TYR A 448 -20.15 -0.56 -5.41
N PRO A 449 -20.97 -0.27 -6.44
CA PRO A 449 -21.82 -1.29 -7.05
C PRO A 449 -20.99 -2.39 -7.73
N LEU A 450 -19.79 -2.06 -8.29
CA LEU A 450 -18.87 -3.04 -8.84
C LEU A 450 -18.34 -4.02 -7.76
N ALA A 451 -18.00 -3.52 -6.57
CA ALA A 451 -17.57 -4.36 -5.46
C ALA A 451 -18.65 -5.37 -5.03
N LEU A 452 -19.90 -4.94 -4.95
CA LEU A 452 -21.02 -5.83 -4.64
C LEU A 452 -21.29 -6.85 -5.76
N PHE A 453 -21.20 -6.43 -7.02
CA PHE A 453 -21.34 -7.32 -8.16
C PHE A 453 -20.26 -8.43 -8.16
N LEU A 454 -19.00 -8.05 -7.96
CA LEU A 454 -17.86 -8.99 -7.96
C LEU A 454 -17.88 -9.95 -6.76
N GLN A 455 -18.51 -9.56 -5.66
CA GLN A 455 -18.67 -10.43 -4.49
C GLN A 455 -19.68 -11.57 -4.73
N LYS A 456 -20.71 -11.33 -5.56
CA LYS A 456 -21.78 -12.30 -5.87
C LYS A 456 -21.39 -13.28 -6.99
N ASN A 457 -20.40 -12.92 -7.80
CA ASN A 457 -19.94 -13.67 -8.99
C ASN A 457 -18.48 -14.12 -8.85
#